data_642c916090bea9d4f682ec868a824eef
#
_entry.id   642c916090bea9d4f682ec868a824eef
#
_cell.length_a   1.000
_cell.length_b   1.000
_cell.length_c   1.000
_cell.angle_alpha   90.00
_cell.angle_beta   90.00
_cell.angle_gamma   90.00
#
_symmetry.space_group_name_H-M   'P 1'
#
loop_
_entity.id
_entity.type
_entity.pdbx_description
1 polymer ?
#
loop_
_entity_poly.entity_id
_entity_poly.type
_entity_poly.pdbx_seq_one_letter_code
_entity_poly.pdbx_strand_id
1 'polypeptide(L)'
;EKCNESTPNCETCTYGNRGKMLALKERVFERYNFYTQNKNNLNAIRPVNVIGEDEKKLLENSYQNSSIFKKVKQQLLENIPARRTGMCPFCMISEPTTFDHYFSESEYPEYIIFAPNLVPCCSQCNSIKGNRLFSENQRARKIIHFYYDSLPQIQYLKAVFKVDNKIPQVSFSLKFEHKSEITTIIA
;
A
#
# COMPACT_ATOMS: atom_id res chain seq x y z
N GLU A 1 37.77 17.57 -5.05
CA GLU A 1 37.13 17.88 -6.37
C GLU A 1 35.69 18.33 -6.07
N LYS A 2 35.31 19.50 -6.58
CA LYS A 2 33.94 20.01 -6.41
C LYS A 2 33.05 19.29 -7.42
N CYS A 3 32.13 18.47 -6.94
CA CYS A 3 31.08 17.92 -7.78
C CYS A 3 30.27 19.08 -8.40
N ASN A 4 30.17 19.08 -9.72
CA ASN A 4 29.27 19.97 -10.45
C ASN A 4 28.20 19.12 -11.17
N GLU A 5 27.17 19.75 -11.74
CA GLU A 5 26.06 19.08 -12.39
C GLU A 5 26.47 18.17 -13.58
N SER A 6 27.72 18.28 -14.04
CA SER A 6 28.25 17.50 -15.17
C SER A 6 28.90 16.16 -14.78
N THR A 7 28.95 15.78 -13.49
CA THR A 7 29.53 14.50 -13.04
C THR A 7 28.45 13.55 -12.51
N PRO A 8 27.74 12.81 -13.39
CA PRO A 8 26.57 12.00 -12.99
C PRO A 8 26.89 10.77 -12.13
N ASN A 9 28.17 10.39 -11.97
CA ASN A 9 28.60 9.16 -11.28
C ASN A 9 29.49 9.40 -10.05
N CYS A 10 29.50 10.58 -9.47
CA CYS A 10 30.28 10.84 -8.24
C CYS A 10 29.58 10.23 -7.00
N GLU A 11 30.20 9.24 -6.36
CA GLU A 11 29.65 8.58 -5.16
C GLU A 11 29.49 9.53 -3.95
N THR A 12 30.27 10.60 -3.90
CA THR A 12 30.26 11.61 -2.83
C THR A 12 29.45 12.87 -3.20
N CYS A 13 28.76 12.88 -4.35
CA CYS A 13 28.06 14.07 -4.84
C CYS A 13 26.81 14.36 -4.00
N THR A 14 26.84 15.46 -3.25
CA THR A 14 25.71 15.99 -2.45
C THR A 14 24.81 16.93 -3.24
N TYR A 15 25.13 17.18 -4.53
CA TYR A 15 24.36 18.06 -5.41
C TYR A 15 23.35 17.28 -6.26
N GLY A 16 22.21 17.91 -6.53
CA GLY A 16 21.14 17.33 -7.35
C GLY A 16 20.28 16.30 -6.62
N ASN A 17 19.43 15.62 -7.35
CA ASN A 17 18.45 14.67 -6.81
C ASN A 17 19.10 13.46 -6.10
N ARG A 18 20.28 13.03 -6.58
CA ARG A 18 21.01 11.93 -5.95
C ARG A 18 21.49 12.29 -4.54
N GLY A 19 22.08 13.47 -4.37
CA GLY A 19 22.54 13.94 -3.06
C GLY A 19 21.38 14.10 -2.07
N LYS A 20 20.27 14.64 -2.54
CA LYS A 20 19.04 14.76 -1.73
C LYS A 20 18.51 13.38 -1.32
N MET A 21 18.50 12.39 -2.23
CA MET A 21 18.11 11.02 -1.92
C MET A 21 19.04 10.34 -0.91
N LEU A 22 20.36 10.58 -0.99
CA LEU A 22 21.31 10.06 -0.02
C LEU A 22 21.11 10.65 1.36
N ALA A 23 20.81 11.95 1.46
CA ALA A 23 20.49 12.61 2.72
C ALA A 23 19.20 12.09 3.38
N LEU A 24 18.23 11.62 2.55
CA LEU A 24 17.00 11.00 3.03
C LEU A 24 17.18 9.57 3.53
N LYS A 25 18.21 8.89 3.06
CA LYS A 25 18.36 7.43 3.19
C LYS A 25 18.14 6.93 4.62
N GLU A 26 18.85 7.48 5.59
CA GLU A 26 18.80 6.98 6.97
C GLU A 26 17.40 7.11 7.55
N ARG A 27 16.77 8.28 7.44
CA ARG A 27 15.42 8.56 7.95
C ARG A 27 14.36 7.62 7.31
N VAL A 28 14.45 7.42 6.01
CA VAL A 28 13.53 6.54 5.28
C VAL A 28 13.77 5.08 5.68
N PHE A 29 15.02 4.64 5.80
CA PHE A 29 15.34 3.26 6.20
C PHE A 29 14.94 2.96 7.65
N GLU A 30 15.05 3.90 8.58
CA GLU A 30 14.50 3.76 9.93
C GLU A 30 12.98 3.51 9.89
N ARG A 31 12.25 4.24 9.05
CA ARG A 31 10.81 4.04 8.85
C ARG A 31 10.49 2.69 8.18
N TYR A 32 11.28 2.23 7.23
CA TYR A 32 11.13 0.90 6.62
C TYR A 32 11.36 -0.21 7.64
N ASN A 33 12.38 -0.08 8.48
CA ASN A 33 12.64 -1.00 9.58
C ASN A 33 11.47 -1.01 10.57
N PHE A 34 10.97 0.16 10.97
CA PHE A 34 9.81 0.27 11.84
C PHE A 34 8.57 -0.40 11.24
N TYR A 35 8.27 -0.17 9.96
CA TYR A 35 7.19 -0.85 9.25
C TYR A 35 7.37 -2.37 9.30
N THR A 36 8.55 -2.86 8.97
CA THR A 36 8.86 -4.29 8.90
C THR A 36 8.73 -4.96 10.26
N GLN A 37 9.19 -4.32 11.32
CA GLN A 37 9.05 -4.81 12.70
C GLN A 37 7.59 -4.85 13.16
N ASN A 38 6.76 -3.93 12.67
CA ASN A 38 5.34 -3.82 13.01
C ASN A 38 4.39 -4.42 11.97
N LYS A 39 4.87 -5.24 11.04
CA LYS A 39 4.04 -5.84 9.99
C LYS A 39 2.86 -6.67 10.52
N ASN A 40 2.97 -7.23 11.72
CA ASN A 40 1.90 -7.97 12.40
C ASN A 40 1.00 -7.07 13.28
N ASN A 41 1.35 -5.79 13.43
CA ASN A 41 0.58 -4.79 14.16
C ASN A 41 0.65 -3.43 13.43
N LEU A 42 0.12 -3.38 12.23
CA LEU A 42 0.13 -2.17 11.39
C LEU A 42 -0.65 -1.00 12.00
N ASN A 43 -1.51 -1.28 13.00
CA ASN A 43 -2.18 -0.22 13.77
C ASN A 43 -1.20 0.62 14.60
N ALA A 44 0.01 0.13 14.88
CA ALA A 44 1.04 0.89 15.60
C ALA A 44 1.71 1.95 14.72
N ILE A 45 1.60 1.85 13.39
CA ILE A 45 2.23 2.77 12.46
C ILE A 45 1.39 4.05 12.38
N ARG A 46 1.99 5.16 12.80
CA ARG A 46 1.36 6.49 12.77
C ARG A 46 2.13 7.43 11.84
N PRO A 47 1.44 8.42 11.27
CA PRO A 47 2.10 9.48 10.52
C PRO A 47 3.15 10.18 11.38
N VAL A 48 4.27 10.51 10.77
CA VAL A 48 5.35 11.28 11.40
C VAL A 48 5.87 12.29 10.39
N ASN A 49 6.19 13.48 10.84
CA ASN A 49 6.68 14.55 9.97
C ASN A 49 8.21 14.44 9.81
N VAL A 50 8.69 13.38 9.15
CA VAL A 50 10.12 13.16 8.89
C VAL A 50 10.55 13.51 7.47
N ILE A 51 9.58 13.77 6.57
CA ILE A 51 9.77 14.07 5.15
C ILE A 51 9.19 15.44 4.86
N GLY A 52 10.00 16.37 4.34
CA GLY A 52 9.55 17.68 3.89
C GLY A 52 8.90 17.62 2.48
N GLU A 53 8.21 18.70 2.09
CA GLU A 53 7.50 18.76 0.80
C GLU A 53 8.40 18.56 -0.42
N ASP A 54 9.62 19.11 -0.42
CA ASP A 54 10.56 18.93 -1.53
C ASP A 54 11.11 17.50 -1.58
N GLU A 55 11.28 16.87 -0.43
CA GLU A 55 11.71 15.49 -0.31
C GLU A 55 10.59 14.52 -0.76
N LYS A 56 9.34 14.84 -0.43
CA LYS A 56 8.16 14.11 -0.90
C LYS A 56 8.07 14.15 -2.42
N LYS A 57 8.20 15.33 -3.04
CA LYS A 57 8.24 15.46 -4.52
C LYS A 57 9.35 14.63 -5.15
N LEU A 58 10.50 14.53 -4.48
CA LEU A 58 11.61 13.71 -4.95
C LEU A 58 11.26 12.21 -4.94
N LEU A 59 10.59 11.74 -3.86
CA LEU A 59 10.11 10.36 -3.76
C LEU A 59 9.01 10.07 -4.78
N GLU A 60 8.05 10.98 -4.97
CA GLU A 60 7.00 10.89 -6.00
C GLU A 60 7.60 10.80 -7.42
N ASN A 61 8.57 11.67 -7.72
CA ASN A 61 9.29 11.59 -8.99
C ASN A 61 10.03 10.26 -9.18
N SER A 62 10.63 9.74 -8.12
CA SER A 62 11.30 8.44 -8.14
C SER A 62 10.32 7.30 -8.36
N TYR A 63 9.14 7.35 -7.76
CA TYR A 63 8.04 6.39 -7.96
C TYR A 63 7.57 6.35 -9.43
N GLN A 64 7.44 7.53 -10.05
CA GLN A 64 6.91 7.66 -11.41
C GLN A 64 7.95 7.36 -12.49
N ASN A 65 9.16 7.88 -12.35
CA ASN A 65 10.13 8.00 -13.43
C ASN A 65 11.36 7.09 -13.30
N SER A 66 11.68 6.58 -12.11
CA SER A 66 12.85 5.72 -11.92
C SER A 66 12.73 4.40 -12.68
N SER A 67 13.72 4.10 -13.51
CA SER A 67 13.81 2.82 -14.23
C SER A 67 13.98 1.63 -13.28
N ILE A 68 14.67 1.84 -12.15
CA ILE A 68 14.82 0.83 -11.09
C ILE A 68 13.46 0.55 -10.47
N PHE A 69 12.69 1.59 -10.15
CA PHE A 69 11.40 1.41 -9.51
C PHE A 69 10.35 0.81 -10.45
N LYS A 70 10.43 1.07 -11.74
CA LYS A 70 9.63 0.37 -12.77
C LYS A 70 9.86 -1.14 -12.73
N LYS A 71 11.12 -1.59 -12.57
CA LYS A 71 11.45 -3.02 -12.41
C LYS A 71 10.86 -3.60 -11.11
N VAL A 72 10.92 -2.85 -10.01
CA VAL A 72 10.30 -3.28 -8.74
C VAL A 72 8.80 -3.47 -8.91
N LYS A 73 8.09 -2.53 -9.53
CA LYS A 73 6.66 -2.65 -9.83
C LYS A 73 6.34 -3.87 -10.70
N GLN A 74 7.14 -4.14 -11.70
CA GLN A 74 7.01 -5.33 -12.55
C GLN A 74 7.17 -6.61 -11.72
N GLN A 75 8.20 -6.71 -10.88
CA GLN A 75 8.42 -7.86 -10.00
C GLN A 75 7.27 -8.07 -9.01
N LEU A 76 6.66 -7.00 -8.50
CA LEU A 76 5.48 -7.11 -7.63
C LEU A 76 4.30 -7.74 -8.36
N LEU A 77 4.08 -7.41 -9.64
CA LEU A 77 3.01 -8.03 -10.46
C LEU A 77 3.33 -9.49 -10.77
N GLU A 78 4.57 -9.83 -11.12
CA GLU A 78 4.99 -11.19 -11.46
C GLU A 78 4.92 -12.15 -10.25
N ASN A 79 5.09 -11.64 -9.04
CA ASN A 79 5.06 -12.43 -7.80
C ASN A 79 3.65 -12.58 -7.18
N ILE A 80 2.59 -12.11 -7.84
CA ILE A 80 1.22 -12.41 -7.42
C ILE A 80 0.99 -13.93 -7.50
N PRO A 81 0.49 -14.57 -6.41
CA PRO A 81 0.25 -16.01 -6.43
C PRO A 81 -0.60 -16.45 -7.63
N ALA A 82 -0.22 -17.54 -8.29
CA ALA A 82 -0.84 -18.00 -9.55
C ALA A 82 -2.38 -18.11 -9.47
N ARG A 83 -2.93 -18.53 -8.31
CA ARG A 83 -4.38 -18.55 -8.05
C ARG A 83 -5.06 -17.18 -7.98
N ARG A 84 -4.29 -16.09 -7.96
CA ARG A 84 -4.76 -14.69 -7.91
C ARG A 84 -4.22 -13.87 -9.07
N THR A 85 -3.45 -14.49 -9.98
CA THR A 85 -2.94 -13.79 -11.17
C THR A 85 -4.11 -13.26 -12.00
N GLY A 86 -4.00 -12.00 -12.39
CA GLY A 86 -5.00 -11.32 -13.19
C GLY A 86 -6.17 -10.74 -12.42
N MET A 87 -6.22 -10.83 -11.07
CA MET A 87 -7.34 -10.29 -10.31
C MET A 87 -6.89 -9.27 -9.26
N CYS A 88 -7.59 -8.14 -9.23
CA CYS A 88 -7.44 -7.15 -8.17
C CYS A 88 -7.81 -7.78 -6.81
N PRO A 89 -6.94 -7.72 -5.79
CA PRO A 89 -7.22 -8.37 -4.50
C PRO A 89 -8.38 -7.74 -3.73
N PHE A 90 -8.77 -6.50 -4.06
CA PHE A 90 -9.90 -5.82 -3.43
C PHE A 90 -11.24 -6.28 -3.98
N CYS A 91 -11.43 -6.36 -5.29
CA CYS A 91 -12.72 -6.71 -5.88
C CYS A 91 -12.79 -8.14 -6.46
N MET A 92 -11.65 -8.80 -6.71
CA MET A 92 -11.54 -10.11 -7.35
C MET A 92 -12.23 -10.21 -8.73
N ILE A 93 -12.34 -9.07 -9.45
CA ILE A 93 -13.03 -8.97 -10.74
C ILE A 93 -12.10 -8.45 -11.83
N SER A 94 -11.48 -7.30 -11.60
CA SER A 94 -10.69 -6.59 -12.60
C SER A 94 -9.21 -6.92 -12.47
N GLU A 95 -8.45 -6.77 -13.55
CA GLU A 95 -6.99 -6.87 -13.51
C GLU A 95 -6.37 -5.71 -12.71
N PRO A 96 -5.26 -5.96 -12.01
CA PRO A 96 -4.51 -4.90 -11.34
C PRO A 96 -3.75 -4.06 -12.38
N THR A 97 -4.14 -2.80 -12.55
CA THR A 97 -3.55 -1.84 -13.50
C THR A 97 -2.76 -0.74 -12.83
N THR A 98 -2.83 -0.68 -11.50
CA THR A 98 -2.14 0.33 -10.68
C THR A 98 -1.66 -0.27 -9.37
N PHE A 99 -1.02 0.55 -8.55
CA PHE A 99 -0.62 0.19 -7.18
C PHE A 99 -1.29 1.14 -6.20
N ASP A 100 -1.94 0.56 -5.20
CA ASP A 100 -2.40 1.29 -4.04
C ASP A 100 -1.24 1.45 -3.05
N HIS A 101 -1.06 2.65 -2.52
CA HIS A 101 -0.24 2.88 -1.35
C HIS A 101 -1.08 2.52 -0.12
N TYR A 102 -0.77 1.39 0.52
CA TYR A 102 -1.54 0.91 1.68
C TYR A 102 -1.63 1.99 2.76
N PHE A 103 -0.51 2.50 3.23
CA PHE A 103 -0.39 3.78 3.92
C PHE A 103 -0.26 4.88 2.86
N SER A 104 -1.19 5.82 2.85
CA SER A 104 -1.29 6.83 1.79
C SER A 104 -0.03 7.68 1.65
N GLU A 105 0.32 8.03 0.43
CA GLU A 105 1.47 8.90 0.15
C GLU A 105 1.32 10.32 0.70
N SER A 106 0.10 10.76 0.99
CA SER A 106 -0.17 12.06 1.59
C SER A 106 0.18 12.12 3.07
N GLU A 107 -0.08 11.04 3.82
CA GLU A 107 0.14 10.97 5.26
C GLU A 107 1.46 10.29 5.64
N TYR A 108 1.98 9.41 4.76
CA TYR A 108 3.17 8.59 4.97
C TYR A 108 4.12 8.69 3.77
N PRO A 109 4.64 9.90 3.47
CA PRO A 109 5.47 10.11 2.27
C PRO A 109 6.74 9.25 2.26
N GLU A 110 7.25 8.85 3.41
CA GLU A 110 8.40 7.95 3.53
C GLU A 110 8.18 6.58 2.89
N TYR A 111 6.92 6.14 2.71
CA TYR A 111 6.58 4.84 2.15
C TYR A 111 6.21 4.86 0.66
N ILE A 112 6.35 6.00 -0.03
CA ILE A 112 6.00 6.17 -1.46
C ILE A 112 6.71 5.13 -2.34
N ILE A 113 8.00 4.91 -2.11
CA ILE A 113 8.81 3.94 -2.87
C ILE A 113 9.10 2.65 -2.09
N PHE A 114 8.35 2.37 -1.05
CA PHE A 114 8.51 1.16 -0.24
C PHE A 114 7.65 0.02 -0.79
N ALA A 115 8.29 -0.97 -1.43
CA ALA A 115 7.58 -2.08 -2.08
C ALA A 115 6.56 -2.80 -1.19
N PRO A 116 6.83 -3.08 0.10
CA PRO A 116 5.85 -3.69 0.99
C PRO A 116 4.59 -2.84 1.25
N ASN A 117 4.63 -1.54 0.96
CA ASN A 117 3.49 -0.63 1.06
C ASN A 117 2.64 -0.58 -0.24
N LEU A 118 3.10 -1.23 -1.31
CA LEU A 118 2.46 -1.18 -2.62
C LEU A 118 1.63 -2.44 -2.87
N VAL A 119 0.33 -2.26 -3.02
CA VAL A 119 -0.61 -3.36 -3.32
C VAL A 119 -1.08 -3.23 -4.76
N PRO A 120 -0.76 -4.19 -5.67
CA PRO A 120 -1.31 -4.19 -7.02
C PRO A 120 -2.83 -4.24 -6.98
N CYS A 121 -3.51 -3.33 -7.68
CA CYS A 121 -4.97 -3.26 -7.69
C CYS A 121 -5.52 -2.61 -8.96
N CYS A 122 -6.82 -2.70 -9.19
CA CYS A 122 -7.45 -1.96 -10.27
C CYS A 122 -7.64 -0.47 -9.89
N SER A 123 -7.67 0.39 -10.88
CA SER A 123 -7.80 1.84 -10.69
C SER A 123 -9.08 2.24 -9.92
N GLN A 124 -10.17 1.52 -10.14
CA GLN A 124 -11.43 1.78 -9.46
C GLN A 124 -11.33 1.51 -7.95
N CYS A 125 -10.78 0.36 -7.55
CA CYS A 125 -10.57 0.04 -6.13
C CYS A 125 -9.59 1.01 -5.47
N ASN A 126 -8.51 1.36 -6.17
CA ASN A 126 -7.55 2.35 -5.70
C ASN A 126 -8.22 3.71 -5.41
N SER A 127 -9.03 4.21 -6.35
CA SER A 127 -9.78 5.46 -6.18
C SER A 127 -10.82 5.38 -5.06
N ILE A 128 -11.52 4.24 -4.93
CA ILE A 128 -12.48 4.03 -3.84
C ILE A 128 -11.78 4.02 -2.47
N LYS A 129 -10.64 3.36 -2.35
CA LYS A 129 -9.88 3.35 -1.10
C LYS A 129 -9.35 4.76 -0.78
N GLY A 130 -8.66 5.41 -1.71
CA GLY A 130 -8.02 6.70 -1.47
C GLY A 130 -7.20 6.68 -0.18
N ASN A 131 -7.41 7.64 0.72
CA ASN A 131 -6.71 7.74 2.01
C ASN A 131 -7.46 7.04 3.16
N ARG A 132 -8.54 6.30 2.88
CA ARG A 132 -9.44 5.73 3.90
C ARG A 132 -8.93 4.42 4.48
N LEU A 133 -7.76 4.42 5.10
CA LEU A 133 -7.20 3.23 5.74
C LEU A 133 -7.75 3.02 7.16
N PHE A 134 -7.89 4.09 7.94
CA PHE A 134 -8.31 4.03 9.34
C PHE A 134 -9.77 4.42 9.56
N SER A 135 -10.32 3.99 10.71
CA SER A 135 -11.59 4.49 11.24
C SER A 135 -11.48 5.99 11.56
N GLU A 136 -12.65 6.68 11.70
CA GLU A 136 -12.68 8.12 12.00
C GLU A 136 -11.90 8.51 13.25
N ASN A 137 -11.89 7.64 14.26
CA ASN A 137 -11.09 7.81 15.46
C ASN A 137 -9.62 7.34 15.30
N GLN A 138 -9.20 6.94 14.11
CA GLN A 138 -7.87 6.45 13.76
C GLN A 138 -7.35 5.28 14.65
N ARG A 139 -8.24 4.53 15.27
CA ARG A 139 -7.86 3.45 16.19
C ARG A 139 -7.79 2.08 15.51
N ALA A 140 -8.59 1.87 14.47
CA ALA A 140 -8.67 0.59 13.77
C ALA A 140 -8.51 0.78 12.26
N ARG A 141 -7.80 -0.14 11.63
CA ARG A 141 -7.74 -0.23 10.16
C ARG A 141 -9.09 -0.74 9.63
N LYS A 142 -9.54 -0.19 8.52
CA LYS A 142 -10.75 -0.64 7.81
C LYS A 142 -10.45 -1.63 6.68
N ILE A 143 -9.19 -1.78 6.33
CA ILE A 143 -8.73 -2.53 5.16
C ILE A 143 -7.62 -3.48 5.58
N ILE A 144 -7.74 -4.74 5.17
CA ILE A 144 -6.71 -5.76 5.37
C ILE A 144 -5.48 -5.47 4.51
N HIS A 145 -4.31 -5.85 4.99
CA HIS A 145 -3.08 -5.81 4.23
C HIS A 145 -2.82 -7.17 3.57
N PHE A 146 -2.90 -7.23 2.25
CA PHE A 146 -2.88 -8.50 1.51
C PHE A 146 -1.59 -9.32 1.62
N TYR A 147 -0.51 -8.72 2.12
CA TYR A 147 0.76 -9.43 2.35
C TYR A 147 0.90 -9.94 3.78
N TYR A 148 0.29 -9.29 4.77
CA TYR A 148 0.58 -9.53 6.18
C TYR A 148 -0.62 -10.04 6.98
N ASP A 149 -1.84 -9.63 6.63
CA ASP A 149 -3.02 -10.10 7.34
C ASP A 149 -3.47 -11.47 6.80
N SER A 150 -3.92 -12.33 7.70
CA SER A 150 -4.52 -13.61 7.37
C SER A 150 -6.00 -13.58 7.69
N LEU A 151 -6.85 -13.89 6.71
CA LEU A 151 -8.27 -14.05 6.96
C LEU A 151 -8.53 -15.41 7.63
N PRO A 152 -9.46 -15.50 8.61
CA PRO A 152 -9.81 -16.74 9.23
C PRO A 152 -10.40 -17.72 8.21
N GLN A 153 -10.10 -19.02 8.36
CA GLN A 153 -10.59 -20.09 7.48
C GLN A 153 -12.00 -20.53 7.89
N ILE A 154 -12.90 -19.56 8.05
CA ILE A 154 -14.30 -19.74 8.45
C ILE A 154 -15.22 -19.06 7.44
N GLN A 155 -16.45 -19.51 7.35
CA GLN A 155 -17.46 -18.86 6.51
C GLN A 155 -18.02 -17.61 7.21
N TYR A 156 -17.38 -16.47 7.01
CA TYR A 156 -17.79 -15.19 7.62
C TYR A 156 -18.72 -14.35 6.74
N LEU A 157 -18.87 -14.73 5.46
CA LEU A 157 -19.75 -14.02 4.52
C LEU A 157 -20.98 -14.89 4.21
N LYS A 158 -22.17 -14.29 4.34
CA LYS A 158 -23.44 -14.88 3.93
C LYS A 158 -23.98 -14.11 2.72
N ALA A 159 -24.23 -14.83 1.63
CA ALA A 159 -24.97 -14.31 0.49
C ALA A 159 -26.43 -14.80 0.57
N VAL A 160 -27.38 -13.90 0.38
CA VAL A 160 -28.81 -14.23 0.26
C VAL A 160 -29.27 -13.82 -1.12
N PHE A 161 -29.76 -14.82 -1.86
CA PHE A 161 -30.31 -14.64 -3.17
C PHE A 161 -31.85 -14.59 -3.08
N LYS A 162 -32.47 -13.58 -3.68
CA LYS A 162 -33.91 -13.45 -3.80
C LYS A 162 -34.29 -13.06 -5.23
N VAL A 163 -35.47 -13.45 -5.66
CA VAL A 163 -36.03 -13.02 -6.93
C VAL A 163 -37.28 -12.19 -6.60
N ASP A 164 -37.24 -10.92 -6.93
CA ASP A 164 -38.38 -10.00 -6.80
C ASP A 164 -38.80 -9.51 -8.18
N ASN A 165 -40.07 -9.67 -8.52
CA ASN A 165 -40.63 -9.30 -9.84
C ASN A 165 -39.78 -9.81 -11.04
N LYS A 166 -39.28 -11.03 -10.97
CA LYS A 166 -38.38 -11.67 -11.97
C LYS A 166 -36.99 -11.02 -12.02
N ILE A 167 -36.66 -10.14 -11.14
CA ILE A 167 -35.33 -9.51 -11.04
C ILE A 167 -34.55 -10.20 -9.93
N PRO A 168 -33.39 -10.81 -10.22
CA PRO A 168 -32.53 -11.41 -9.19
C PRO A 168 -31.90 -10.31 -8.35
N GLN A 169 -31.95 -10.48 -7.04
CA GLN A 169 -31.30 -9.61 -6.05
C GLN A 169 -30.38 -10.45 -5.19
N VAL A 170 -29.16 -9.96 -4.97
CA VAL A 170 -28.20 -10.58 -4.08
C VAL A 170 -27.84 -9.60 -2.98
N SER A 171 -27.94 -10.01 -1.74
CA SER A 171 -27.47 -9.26 -0.59
C SER A 171 -26.37 -10.01 0.16
N PHE A 172 -25.40 -9.29 0.66
CA PHE A 172 -24.30 -9.84 1.43
C PHE A 172 -24.35 -9.31 2.87
N SER A 173 -24.05 -10.19 3.81
CA SER A 173 -23.94 -9.83 5.23
C SER A 173 -22.83 -10.62 5.89
N LEU A 174 -22.22 -10.05 6.94
CA LEU A 174 -21.28 -10.79 7.79
C LEU A 174 -22.06 -11.67 8.76
N LYS A 175 -21.57 -12.89 9.01
CA LYS A 175 -22.07 -13.76 10.07
C LYS A 175 -21.62 -13.19 11.41
N PHE A 176 -22.58 -12.79 12.23
CA PHE A 176 -22.31 -12.13 13.53
C PHE A 176 -21.57 -13.03 14.53
N GLU A 177 -21.73 -14.35 14.44
CA GLU A 177 -21.04 -15.32 15.29
C GLU A 177 -19.51 -15.26 15.17
N HIS A 178 -18.99 -14.76 14.03
CA HIS A 178 -17.56 -14.64 13.77
C HIS A 178 -17.06 -13.17 13.79
N LYS A 179 -17.88 -12.25 14.30
CA LYS A 179 -17.55 -10.82 14.29
C LYS A 179 -16.26 -10.51 15.06
N SER A 180 -16.06 -11.15 16.23
CA SER A 180 -14.85 -10.95 17.04
C SER A 180 -13.57 -11.36 16.32
N GLU A 181 -13.60 -12.49 15.60
CA GLU A 181 -12.45 -13.02 14.85
C GLU A 181 -12.06 -12.11 13.70
N ILE A 182 -13.07 -11.58 12.96
CA ILE A 182 -12.84 -10.66 11.84
C ILE A 182 -12.38 -9.29 12.37
N THR A 183 -12.98 -8.82 13.46
CA THR A 183 -12.64 -7.51 14.06
C THR A 183 -11.19 -7.51 14.58
N THR A 184 -10.69 -8.64 15.08
CA THR A 184 -9.30 -8.75 15.55
C THR A 184 -8.28 -8.55 14.44
N ILE A 185 -8.62 -8.88 13.17
CA ILE A 185 -7.74 -8.72 12.03
C ILE A 185 -7.61 -7.24 11.62
N ILE A 186 -8.70 -6.48 11.73
CA ILE A 186 -8.78 -5.08 11.28
C ILE A 186 -8.90 -4.07 12.45
N ALA A 187 -8.82 -4.52 13.67
CA ALA A 187 -8.72 -3.71 14.90
C ALA A 187 -7.27 -3.72 15.45
#